data_b97d965366d4310c426b8789279bec5c
#
_entry.id   b97d965366d4310c426b8789279bec5c
#
_cell.length_a   1.000
_cell.length_b   1.000
_cell.length_c   1.000
_cell.angle_alpha   90.00
_cell.angle_beta   90.00
_cell.angle_gamma   90.00
#
_symmetry.space_group_name_H-M   'P 1'
#
loop_
_entity.id
_entity.type
_entity.pdbx_description
1 polymer ?
#
loop_
_entity_poly.entity_id
_entity_poly.type
_entity_poly.pdbx_seq_one_letter_code
_entity_poly.pdbx_strand_id
1 'polypeptide(L)'
;MKSDALRTVRDEHASLSAMLRSMLVMIDRGPETDGPERFFDVLRAMLFYIGEFPEKLHHPKESDLLFPRVARAAPHTLETIQRLEKEHMGGEDRVRELVHLLMAWEYLG
;
A
#
# COMPACT_ATOMS: atom_id res chain seq x y z
N MET A 1 16.61 13.12 14.58
CA MET A 1 15.72 13.57 13.52
C MET A 1 15.71 12.65 12.32
N LYS A 2 16.87 12.34 11.72
CA LYS A 2 16.94 11.38 10.62
C LYS A 2 16.47 9.98 11.02
N SER A 3 16.82 9.54 12.24
CA SER A 3 16.44 8.23 12.75
C SER A 3 14.93 8.11 12.95
N ASP A 4 14.25 9.20 13.32
CA ASP A 4 12.80 9.20 13.53
C ASP A 4 12.04 9.08 12.21
N ALA A 5 12.50 9.77 11.16
CA ALA A 5 11.89 9.68 9.84
C ALA A 5 12.04 8.27 9.26
N LEU A 6 13.22 7.68 9.39
CA LEU A 6 13.46 6.31 8.92
C LEU A 6 12.64 5.29 9.72
N ARG A 7 12.53 5.48 11.02
CA ARG A 7 11.72 4.60 11.87
C ARG A 7 10.26 4.66 11.45
N THR A 8 9.74 5.86 11.24
CA THR A 8 8.35 6.05 10.81
C THR A 8 8.07 5.35 9.49
N VAL A 9 8.95 5.52 8.50
CA VAL A 9 8.81 4.87 7.20
C VAL A 9 8.85 3.35 7.34
N ARG A 10 9.76 2.84 8.17
CA ARG A 10 9.88 1.40 8.42
C ARG A 10 8.63 0.83 9.08
N ASP A 11 8.09 1.54 10.09
CA ASP A 11 6.89 1.12 10.79
C ASP A 11 5.67 1.14 9.86
N GLU A 12 5.60 2.13 9.00
CA GLU A 12 4.53 2.23 7.99
C GLU A 12 4.60 1.07 7.00
N HIS A 13 5.80 0.71 6.56
CA HIS A 13 5.99 -0.46 5.69
C HIS A 13 5.58 -1.76 6.38
N ALA A 14 5.91 -1.92 7.65
CA ALA A 14 5.54 -3.11 8.41
C ALA A 14 4.02 -3.24 8.56
N SER A 15 3.34 -2.13 8.82
CA SER A 15 1.88 -2.10 8.93
C SER A 15 1.23 -2.45 7.62
N LEU A 16 1.72 -1.90 6.51
CA LEU A 16 1.20 -2.17 5.18
C LEU A 16 1.39 -3.63 4.80
N SER A 17 2.57 -4.21 5.08
CA SER A 17 2.85 -5.61 4.84
C SER A 17 1.92 -6.53 5.61
N ALA A 18 1.65 -6.21 6.88
CA ALA A 18 0.73 -6.99 7.71
C ALA A 18 -0.69 -6.93 7.13
N MET A 19 -1.12 -5.77 6.68
CA MET A 19 -2.42 -5.59 6.05
C MET A 19 -2.55 -6.44 4.79
N LEU A 20 -1.54 -6.40 3.92
CA LEU A 20 -1.54 -7.16 2.67
C LEU A 20 -1.58 -8.67 2.93
N ARG A 21 -0.82 -9.15 3.92
CA ARG A 21 -0.85 -10.56 4.29
C ARG A 21 -2.21 -10.99 4.82
N SER A 22 -2.85 -10.13 5.62
CA SER A 22 -4.19 -10.39 6.13
C SER A 22 -5.20 -10.50 5.01
N MET A 23 -5.10 -9.62 4.01
CA MET A 23 -5.97 -9.68 2.83
C MET A 23 -5.81 -10.99 2.08
N LEU A 24 -4.58 -11.46 1.88
CA LEU A 24 -4.32 -12.71 1.20
C LEU A 24 -4.93 -13.90 1.94
N VAL A 25 -4.82 -13.92 3.26
CA VAL A 25 -5.43 -14.96 4.08
C VAL A 25 -6.95 -14.96 3.93
N MET A 26 -7.58 -13.77 3.96
CA MET A 26 -9.02 -13.66 3.79
C MET A 26 -9.49 -14.15 2.43
N ILE A 27 -8.77 -13.76 1.37
CA ILE A 27 -9.11 -14.17 0.00
C ILE A 27 -9.02 -15.69 -0.14
N ASP A 28 -7.99 -16.30 0.44
CA ASP A 28 -7.83 -17.76 0.40
C ASP A 28 -8.97 -18.48 1.12
N ARG A 29 -9.45 -17.92 2.21
CA ARG A 29 -10.59 -18.49 2.94
C ARG A 29 -11.90 -18.35 2.19
N GLY A 30 -12.05 -17.26 1.43
CA GLY A 30 -13.23 -16.97 0.65
C GLY A 30 -14.36 -16.37 1.49
N PRO A 31 -15.42 -15.87 0.80
CA PRO A 31 -16.52 -15.14 1.47
C PRO A 31 -17.43 -16.02 2.32
N GLU A 32 -17.39 -17.33 2.15
CA GLU A 32 -18.33 -18.24 2.80
C GLU A 32 -18.00 -18.52 4.27
N THR A 33 -16.75 -18.29 4.68
CA THR A 33 -16.29 -18.61 6.05
C THR A 33 -16.96 -17.72 7.10
N ASP A 34 -16.99 -16.39 6.86
CA ASP A 34 -17.52 -15.42 7.81
C ASP A 34 -18.79 -14.75 7.29
N GLY A 35 -19.31 -15.19 6.14
CA GLY A 35 -20.45 -14.58 5.47
C GLY A 35 -20.00 -13.55 4.42
N PRO A 36 -20.70 -13.53 3.27
CA PRO A 36 -20.29 -12.66 2.14
C PRO A 36 -20.28 -11.18 2.48
N GLU A 37 -21.29 -10.70 3.20
CA GLU A 37 -21.41 -9.29 3.52
C GLU A 37 -20.20 -8.81 4.34
N ARG A 38 -19.88 -9.51 5.40
CA ARG A 38 -18.76 -9.16 6.26
C ARG A 38 -17.42 -9.25 5.51
N PHE A 39 -17.27 -10.29 4.70
CA PHE A 39 -16.06 -10.50 3.91
C PHE A 39 -15.78 -9.31 3.00
N PHE A 40 -16.79 -8.88 2.22
CA PHE A 40 -16.62 -7.78 1.28
C PHE A 40 -16.46 -6.44 1.99
N ASP A 41 -17.18 -6.22 3.10
CA ASP A 41 -17.03 -4.99 3.87
C ASP A 41 -15.60 -4.85 4.43
N VAL A 42 -15.04 -5.91 4.97
CA VAL A 42 -13.68 -5.88 5.53
C VAL A 42 -12.65 -5.69 4.43
N LEU A 43 -12.76 -6.41 3.31
CA LEU A 43 -11.84 -6.22 2.20
C LEU A 43 -11.90 -4.81 1.63
N ARG A 44 -13.10 -4.24 1.53
CA ARG A 44 -13.29 -2.87 1.06
C ARG A 44 -12.60 -1.87 1.98
N ALA A 45 -12.73 -2.06 3.30
CA ALA A 45 -12.07 -1.22 4.28
C ALA A 45 -10.54 -1.35 4.21
N MET A 46 -10.03 -2.56 4.01
CA MET A 46 -8.59 -2.79 3.86
C MET A 46 -8.03 -2.12 2.61
N LEU A 47 -8.73 -2.22 1.47
CA LEU A 47 -8.32 -1.56 0.24
C LEU A 47 -8.36 -0.04 0.37
N PHE A 48 -9.36 0.48 1.07
CA PHE A 48 -9.42 1.92 1.36
C PHE A 48 -8.20 2.36 2.17
N TYR A 49 -7.84 1.62 3.20
CA TYR A 49 -6.67 1.91 4.01
C TYR A 49 -5.39 1.90 3.16
N ILE A 50 -5.23 0.87 2.33
CA ILE A 50 -4.05 0.74 1.47
C ILE A 50 -3.95 1.90 0.48
N GLY A 51 -5.08 2.34 -0.08
CA GLY A 51 -5.09 3.47 -0.99
C GLY A 51 -4.77 4.80 -0.31
N GLU A 52 -5.42 5.07 0.83
CA GLU A 52 -5.26 6.35 1.52
C GLU A 52 -3.91 6.48 2.21
N PHE A 53 -3.48 5.45 2.92
CA PHE A 53 -2.29 5.54 3.76
C PHE A 53 -1.00 5.64 2.93
N PRO A 54 -0.70 4.71 2.00
CA PRO A 54 0.53 4.83 1.22
C PRO A 54 0.52 6.04 0.29
N GLU A 55 -0.60 6.30 -0.40
CA GLU A 55 -0.66 7.36 -1.41
C GLU A 55 -0.62 8.75 -0.81
N LYS A 56 -1.33 8.99 0.29
CA LYS A 56 -1.49 10.34 0.84
C LYS A 56 -0.56 10.66 1.99
N LEU A 57 -0.10 9.66 2.73
CA LEU A 57 0.71 9.88 3.92
C LEU A 57 2.13 9.36 3.78
N HIS A 58 2.29 8.13 3.30
CA HIS A 58 3.59 7.47 3.26
C HIS A 58 4.44 7.87 2.04
N HIS A 59 3.87 7.76 0.84
CA HIS A 59 4.60 8.09 -0.39
C HIS A 59 5.07 9.55 -0.45
N PRO A 60 4.26 10.54 -0.02
CA PRO A 60 4.77 11.91 0.06
C PRO A 60 5.96 12.06 1.00
N LYS A 61 5.99 11.34 2.12
CA LYS A 61 7.14 11.39 3.03
C LYS A 61 8.41 10.88 2.35
N GLU A 62 8.30 9.78 1.60
CA GLU A 62 9.44 9.25 0.86
C GLU A 62 9.85 10.19 -0.28
N SER A 63 8.89 10.59 -1.12
CA SER A 63 9.18 11.38 -2.32
C SER A 63 9.63 12.79 -2.01
N ASP A 64 9.02 13.45 -1.03
CA ASP A 64 9.26 14.86 -0.75
C ASP A 64 10.37 15.09 0.28
N LEU A 65 10.55 14.15 1.21
CA LEU A 65 11.48 14.33 2.32
C LEU A 65 12.68 13.38 2.26
N LEU A 66 12.43 12.09 2.17
CA LEU A 66 13.47 11.09 2.29
C LEU A 66 14.32 10.96 1.02
N PHE A 67 13.69 10.76 -0.13
CA PHE A 67 14.41 10.51 -1.38
C PHE A 67 15.32 11.66 -1.80
N PRO A 68 14.91 12.94 -1.72
CA PRO A 68 15.82 14.03 -2.05
C PRO A 68 17.05 14.08 -1.16
N ARG A 69 16.89 13.77 0.12
CA ARG A 69 18.03 13.75 1.06
C ARG A 69 18.98 12.61 0.78
N VAL A 70 18.44 11.43 0.48
CA VAL A 70 19.27 10.27 0.13
C VAL A 70 20.02 10.53 -1.19
N ALA A 71 19.35 11.05 -2.20
CA ALA A 71 19.98 11.36 -3.48
C ALA A 71 21.09 12.39 -3.33
N ARG A 72 20.89 13.38 -2.46
CA ARG A 72 21.90 14.41 -2.20
C ARG A 72 23.11 13.85 -1.46
N ALA A 73 22.88 13.01 -0.45
CA ALA A 73 23.93 12.41 0.35
C ALA A 73 24.66 11.28 -0.39
N ALA A 74 23.95 10.55 -1.23
CA ALA A 74 24.47 9.40 -1.97
C ALA A 74 23.96 9.42 -3.42
N PRO A 75 24.58 10.23 -4.29
CA PRO A 75 24.09 10.40 -5.68
C PRO A 75 23.97 9.10 -6.48
N HIS A 76 24.74 8.08 -6.12
CA HIS A 76 24.67 6.79 -6.81
C HIS A 76 23.35 6.05 -6.59
N THR A 77 22.52 6.50 -5.65
CA THR A 77 21.20 5.89 -5.38
C THR A 77 20.09 6.46 -6.25
N LEU A 78 20.35 7.49 -7.05
CA LEU A 78 19.32 8.19 -7.80
C LEU A 78 18.50 7.28 -8.71
N GLU A 79 19.17 6.37 -9.40
CA GLU A 79 18.52 5.44 -10.30
C GLU A 79 17.53 4.53 -9.55
N THR A 80 17.95 4.01 -8.39
CA THR A 80 17.11 3.20 -7.53
C THR A 80 15.89 3.98 -7.04
N ILE A 81 16.10 5.24 -6.64
CA ILE A 81 15.02 6.12 -6.16
C ILE A 81 14.00 6.36 -7.27
N GLN A 82 14.46 6.64 -8.48
CA GLN A 82 13.56 6.85 -9.63
C GLN A 82 12.72 5.63 -9.93
N ARG A 83 13.30 4.44 -9.80
CA ARG A 83 12.57 3.19 -9.99
C ARG A 83 11.53 3.00 -8.90
N LEU A 84 11.85 3.29 -7.64
CA LEU A 84 10.89 3.19 -6.53
C LEU A 84 9.71 4.14 -6.71
N GLU A 85 9.98 5.38 -7.12
CA GLU A 85 8.90 6.33 -7.39
C GLU A 85 7.98 5.85 -8.50
N LYS A 86 8.53 5.27 -9.55
CA LYS A 86 7.75 4.70 -10.64
C LYS A 86 6.90 3.52 -10.17
N GLU A 87 7.45 2.68 -9.31
CA GLU A 87 6.71 1.55 -8.72
C GLU A 87 5.57 2.04 -7.82
N HIS A 88 5.78 3.12 -7.08
CA HIS A 88 4.73 3.72 -6.25
C HIS A 88 3.56 4.19 -7.12
N MET A 89 3.83 4.84 -8.22
CA MET A 89 2.78 5.28 -9.16
C MET A 89 2.01 4.10 -9.73
N GLY A 90 2.72 3.05 -10.14
CA GLY A 90 2.10 1.83 -10.62
C GLY A 90 1.25 1.14 -9.57
N GLY A 91 1.68 1.22 -8.29
CA GLY A 91 0.93 0.67 -7.17
C GLY A 91 -0.42 1.33 -6.98
N GLU A 92 -0.50 2.65 -7.16
CA GLU A 92 -1.76 3.39 -7.07
C GLU A 92 -2.77 2.91 -8.11
N ASP A 93 -2.32 2.71 -9.34
CA ASP A 93 -3.17 2.19 -10.42
C ASP A 93 -3.66 0.78 -10.10
N ARG A 94 -2.81 -0.06 -9.54
CA ARG A 94 -3.17 -1.43 -9.16
C ARG A 94 -4.20 -1.46 -8.04
N VAL A 95 -4.11 -0.55 -7.06
CA VAL A 95 -5.10 -0.47 -5.99
C VAL A 95 -6.46 -0.10 -6.57
N ARG A 96 -6.53 0.87 -7.47
CA ARG A 96 -7.79 1.24 -8.13
C ARG A 96 -8.37 0.06 -8.90
N GLU A 97 -7.53 -0.69 -9.61
CA GLU A 97 -7.97 -1.87 -10.33
C GLU A 97 -8.53 -2.93 -9.38
N LEU A 98 -7.87 -3.16 -8.24
CA LEU A 98 -8.35 -4.10 -7.23
C LEU A 98 -9.71 -3.71 -6.66
N VAL A 99 -9.94 -2.43 -6.45
CA VAL A 99 -11.24 -1.94 -5.99
C VAL A 99 -12.33 -2.29 -7.00
N HIS A 100 -12.06 -2.09 -8.29
CA HIS A 100 -13.00 -2.45 -9.35
C HIS A 100 -13.26 -3.96 -9.40
N LEU A 101 -12.22 -4.76 -9.28
CA LEU A 101 -12.34 -6.22 -9.27
C LEU A 101 -13.12 -6.73 -8.06
N LEU A 102 -12.90 -6.14 -6.90
CA LEU A 102 -13.65 -6.48 -5.69
C LEU A 102 -15.13 -6.19 -5.87
N MET A 103 -15.43 -5.03 -6.44
CA MET A 103 -16.79 -4.62 -6.70
C MET A 103 -17.48 -5.59 -7.67
N ALA A 104 -16.80 -5.98 -8.73
CA ALA A 104 -17.32 -6.95 -9.69
C ALA A 104 -17.57 -8.30 -9.02
N TRP A 105 -16.65 -8.76 -8.20
CA TRP A 105 -16.82 -10.02 -7.47
C TRP A 105 -18.03 -9.98 -6.56
N GLU A 106 -18.20 -8.90 -5.81
CA GLU A 106 -19.31 -8.74 -4.87
C GLU A 106 -20.67 -8.78 -5.59
N TYR A 107 -20.80 -8.10 -6.74
CA TYR A 107 -22.07 -7.96 -7.43
C TYR A 107 -22.35 -9.09 -8.42
N LEU A 108 -21.35 -9.71 -9.00
CA LEU A 108 -21.52 -10.73 -10.03
C LEU A 108 -21.34 -12.16 -9.52
N GLY A 109 -20.83 -12.29 -8.32
CA GLY A 109 -20.58 -13.59 -7.72
C GLY A 109 -19.32 -14.20 -8.25
#